data_9f621234c918298851aaeccb2542510d
#
_entry.id   9f621234c918298851aaeccb2542510d
#
_cell.length_a   1.000
_cell.length_b   1.000
_cell.length_c   1.000
_cell.angle_alpha   90.00
_cell.angle_beta   90.00
_cell.angle_gamma   90.00
#
_symmetry.space_group_name_H-M   'P 1'
#
loop_
_entity.id
_entity.type
_entity.pdbx_description
1 polymer ?
#
loop_
_entity_poly.entity_id
_entity_poly.type
_entity_poly.pdbx_seq_one_letter_code
_entity_poly.pdbx_strand_id
1 'polypeptide(L)'
;GELSLAATRGDGRTGENITQNVRTIDSVPLRLSGENIPRYLEARGEIFMPRAGFEAFNARARRDGGKPFVNPRNAAAGSLRQLDSSITRRRPLSFCAYGLGYVEGMSGALLSHTEAMAQLKQWGIPISEHSRSVPGIDGCERYYEDLSQVREGLGFDIDGIVFKVDTFAEQERLGFVSRAPRWAIARKFPAQEEMTVVLGVEFQVGRTGAVTPVARLDPVFVGGVTVSNATLHNADEIARLGIKVGDTVIVRRAGDVIPQVAGVVVDRRLPQAEDVAFPDSCPACDSVLVREPGEAVWRCDAGSACPAQRRAAIEHFVSRRAMDIDGCGEKIIDQLVDLDLIKTASD
;
A
#
# COMPACT_ATOMS: atom_id res chain seq x y z
N GLY A 1 -8.75 24.67 -19.63
CA GLY A 1 -7.89 23.50 -19.52
C GLY A 1 -6.61 23.73 -18.69
N GLU A 2 -6.65 24.58 -17.63
CA GLU A 2 -5.51 24.78 -16.74
C GLU A 2 -5.62 23.89 -15.51
N LEU A 3 -4.47 23.40 -15.01
CA LEU A 3 -4.40 22.66 -13.75
C LEU A 3 -4.76 23.58 -12.58
N SER A 4 -5.97 23.43 -12.04
CA SER A 4 -6.47 24.22 -10.91
C SER A 4 -6.20 23.54 -9.57
N LEU A 5 -6.42 22.23 -9.48
CA LEU A 5 -6.32 21.46 -8.25
C LEU A 5 -5.72 20.06 -8.51
N ALA A 6 -4.85 19.61 -7.61
CA ALA A 6 -4.43 18.22 -7.50
C ALA A 6 -4.55 17.78 -6.04
N ALA A 7 -5.15 16.61 -5.82
CA ALA A 7 -5.35 16.05 -4.50
C ALA A 7 -4.96 14.58 -4.43
N THR A 8 -4.56 14.11 -3.25
CA THR A 8 -4.34 12.69 -3.00
C THR A 8 -5.68 11.96 -2.93
N ARG A 9 -5.67 10.63 -3.07
CA ARG A 9 -6.87 9.78 -2.95
C ARG A 9 -7.57 9.93 -1.59
N GLY A 10 -6.78 10.17 -0.53
CA GLY A 10 -7.31 10.24 0.82
C GLY A 10 -8.06 8.99 1.24
N ASP A 11 -9.24 9.19 1.81
CA ASP A 11 -10.21 8.13 2.17
C ASP A 11 -11.17 7.78 1.01
N GLY A 12 -11.00 8.42 -0.16
CA GLY A 12 -11.87 8.31 -1.33
C GLY A 12 -12.89 9.44 -1.45
N ARG A 13 -13.06 10.28 -0.42
CA ARG A 13 -13.93 11.47 -0.42
C ARG A 13 -13.13 12.74 -0.20
N THR A 14 -12.20 12.72 0.74
CA THR A 14 -11.33 13.84 1.09
C THR A 14 -9.87 13.44 0.86
N GLY A 15 -9.08 14.32 0.26
CA GLY A 15 -7.65 14.13 0.02
C GLY A 15 -6.86 15.39 0.33
N GLU A 16 -5.55 15.24 0.55
CA GLU A 16 -4.64 16.37 0.77
C GLU A 16 -4.46 17.15 -0.53
N ASN A 17 -4.48 18.47 -0.44
CA ASN A 17 -4.15 19.35 -1.56
C ASN A 17 -2.64 19.34 -1.79
N ILE A 18 -2.22 18.79 -2.92
CA ILE A 18 -0.81 18.67 -3.35
C ILE A 18 -0.52 19.47 -4.62
N THR A 19 -1.35 20.43 -4.96
CA THR A 19 -1.29 21.16 -6.23
C THR A 19 0.08 21.78 -6.49
N GLN A 20 0.68 22.41 -5.47
CA GLN A 20 1.98 23.06 -5.62
C GLN A 20 3.10 22.07 -5.95
N ASN A 21 3.04 20.86 -5.37
CA ASN A 21 3.98 19.79 -5.64
C ASN A 21 3.78 19.21 -7.04
N VAL A 22 2.53 18.91 -7.40
CA VAL A 22 2.18 18.35 -8.71
C VAL A 22 2.56 19.27 -9.86
N ARG A 23 2.42 20.58 -9.68
CA ARG A 23 2.85 21.59 -10.69
C ARG A 23 4.33 21.55 -11.00
N THR A 24 5.16 20.93 -10.16
CA THR A 24 6.62 20.81 -10.39
C THR A 24 7.01 19.52 -11.12
N ILE A 25 6.06 18.65 -11.44
CA ILE A 25 6.29 17.36 -12.11
C ILE A 25 6.17 17.57 -13.63
N ASP A 26 7.27 17.40 -14.34
CA ASP A 26 7.39 17.72 -15.79
C ASP A 26 6.37 16.95 -16.65
N SER A 27 6.00 15.73 -16.27
CA SER A 27 5.04 14.90 -17.01
C SER A 27 3.57 15.31 -16.79
N VAL A 28 3.29 16.21 -15.84
CA VAL A 28 1.93 16.71 -15.61
C VAL A 28 1.71 17.98 -16.44
N PRO A 29 0.80 17.99 -17.43
CA PRO A 29 0.53 19.19 -18.20
C PRO A 29 -0.14 20.25 -17.30
N LEU A 30 0.45 21.44 -17.24
CA LEU A 30 -0.15 22.57 -16.52
C LEU A 30 -1.33 23.17 -17.30
N ARG A 31 -1.38 22.89 -18.59
CA ARG A 31 -2.46 23.29 -19.51
C ARG A 31 -2.73 22.18 -20.51
N LEU A 32 -3.99 21.84 -20.70
CA LEU A 32 -4.40 20.88 -21.72
C LEU A 32 -4.18 21.46 -23.12
N SER A 33 -3.86 20.59 -24.08
CA SER A 33 -3.66 20.91 -25.50
C SER A 33 -4.72 20.21 -26.35
N GLY A 34 -4.82 20.58 -27.63
CA GLY A 34 -5.74 19.97 -28.56
C GLY A 34 -7.12 20.65 -28.61
N GLU A 35 -8.07 19.92 -29.16
CA GLU A 35 -9.45 20.42 -29.39
C GLU A 35 -10.42 19.84 -28.36
N ASN A 36 -11.65 20.41 -28.34
CA ASN A 36 -12.75 19.95 -27.49
C ASN A 36 -12.40 19.81 -26.00
N ILE A 37 -11.59 20.75 -25.50
CA ILE A 37 -11.19 20.79 -24.11
C ILE A 37 -12.41 21.08 -23.24
N PRO A 38 -12.73 20.21 -22.25
CA PRO A 38 -13.88 20.41 -21.39
C PRO A 38 -13.72 21.62 -20.48
N ARG A 39 -14.83 22.18 -20.02
CA ARG A 39 -14.83 23.23 -18.99
C ARG A 39 -14.30 22.75 -17.68
N TYR A 40 -14.62 21.51 -17.32
CA TYR A 40 -14.16 20.83 -16.11
C TYR A 40 -13.71 19.41 -16.45
N LEU A 41 -12.55 19.02 -15.93
CA LEU A 41 -11.98 17.69 -16.10
C LEU A 41 -11.34 17.20 -14.80
N GLU A 42 -11.73 16.04 -14.34
CA GLU A 42 -11.03 15.27 -13.33
C GLU A 42 -10.31 14.09 -13.99
N ALA A 43 -8.98 14.11 -14.03
CA ALA A 43 -8.15 12.99 -14.46
C ALA A 43 -7.62 12.25 -13.23
N ARG A 44 -7.80 10.93 -13.18
CA ARG A 44 -7.31 10.06 -12.13
C ARG A 44 -6.10 9.31 -12.61
N GLY A 45 -5.03 9.32 -11.81
CA GLY A 45 -3.75 8.72 -12.19
C GLY A 45 -2.89 8.36 -10.98
N GLU A 46 -1.71 7.85 -11.28
CA GLU A 46 -0.69 7.54 -10.29
C GLU A 46 0.54 8.40 -10.55
N ILE A 47 1.12 8.96 -9.48
CA ILE A 47 2.44 9.57 -9.52
C ILE A 47 3.43 8.53 -8.99
N PHE A 48 4.43 8.23 -9.79
CA PHE A 48 5.42 7.21 -9.51
C PHE A 48 6.84 7.73 -9.80
N MET A 49 7.83 7.00 -9.33
CA MET A 49 9.23 7.27 -9.65
C MET A 49 9.73 6.19 -10.60
N PRO A 50 10.11 6.53 -11.84
CA PRO A 50 10.73 5.57 -12.76
C PRO A 50 11.99 4.96 -12.17
N ARG A 51 12.26 3.69 -12.47
CA ARG A 51 13.38 2.92 -11.89
C ARG A 51 14.74 3.60 -12.13
N ALA A 52 15.00 4.04 -13.35
CA ALA A 52 16.25 4.77 -13.67
C ALA A 52 16.38 6.07 -12.86
N GLY A 53 15.28 6.81 -12.68
CA GLY A 53 15.26 8.00 -11.86
C GLY A 53 15.52 7.71 -10.38
N PHE A 54 14.93 6.64 -9.86
CA PHE A 54 15.14 6.18 -8.49
C PHE A 54 16.59 5.78 -8.23
N GLU A 55 17.21 5.03 -9.14
CA GLU A 55 18.61 4.61 -9.05
C GLU A 55 19.56 5.82 -9.06
N ALA A 56 19.36 6.74 -10.01
CA ALA A 56 20.16 7.97 -10.11
C ALA A 56 20.00 8.84 -8.87
N PHE A 57 18.76 8.94 -8.34
CA PHE A 57 18.47 9.68 -7.12
C PHE A 57 19.18 9.08 -5.90
N ASN A 58 19.11 7.77 -5.72
CA ASN A 58 19.76 7.07 -4.61
C ASN A 58 21.29 7.10 -4.73
N ALA A 59 21.84 7.03 -5.95
CA ALA A 59 23.28 7.19 -6.16
C ALA A 59 23.78 8.59 -5.74
N ARG A 60 22.98 9.64 -6.00
CA ARG A 60 23.28 11.00 -5.52
C ARG A 60 23.19 11.08 -4.00
N ALA A 61 22.13 10.56 -3.40
CA ALA A 61 21.94 10.56 -1.95
C ALA A 61 23.14 9.91 -1.23
N ARG A 62 23.62 8.76 -1.72
CA ARG A 62 24.80 8.08 -1.15
C ARG A 62 26.08 8.94 -1.26
N ARG A 63 26.30 9.60 -2.39
CA ARG A 63 27.47 10.50 -2.58
C ARG A 63 27.44 11.69 -1.64
N ASP A 64 26.27 12.23 -1.40
CA ASP A 64 26.06 13.42 -0.58
C ASP A 64 25.93 13.06 0.93
N GLY A 65 26.16 11.78 1.33
CA GLY A 65 26.07 11.30 2.71
C GLY A 65 24.63 11.21 3.25
N GLY A 66 23.63 11.32 2.37
CA GLY A 66 22.23 11.19 2.72
C GLY A 66 21.75 9.73 2.74
N LYS A 67 20.60 9.50 3.37
CA LYS A 67 19.96 8.18 3.44
C LYS A 67 19.22 7.88 2.13
N PRO A 68 19.54 6.78 1.41
CA PRO A 68 18.80 6.38 0.23
C PRO A 68 17.39 5.88 0.58
N PHE A 69 16.47 6.03 -0.35
CA PHE A 69 15.15 5.40 -0.25
C PHE A 69 15.23 3.90 -0.52
N VAL A 70 14.36 3.14 0.14
CA VAL A 70 14.35 1.67 0.04
C VAL A 70 13.66 1.20 -1.25
N ASN A 71 12.58 1.87 -1.67
CA ASN A 71 11.86 1.53 -2.90
C ASN A 71 11.28 2.75 -3.61
N PRO A 72 11.00 2.64 -4.93
CA PRO A 72 10.49 3.76 -5.74
C PRO A 72 9.12 4.29 -5.27
N ARG A 73 8.24 3.41 -4.79
CA ARG A 73 6.89 3.79 -4.34
C ARG A 73 6.93 4.67 -3.11
N ASN A 74 7.69 4.28 -2.09
CA ASN A 74 7.87 5.10 -0.88
C ASN A 74 8.59 6.40 -1.21
N ALA A 75 9.57 6.36 -2.13
CA ALA A 75 10.26 7.55 -2.60
C ALA A 75 9.30 8.53 -3.29
N ALA A 76 8.40 8.05 -4.15
CA ALA A 76 7.38 8.86 -4.81
C ALA A 76 6.40 9.46 -3.79
N ALA A 77 5.83 8.65 -2.91
CA ALA A 77 4.86 9.09 -1.90
C ALA A 77 5.46 10.15 -0.96
N GLY A 78 6.67 9.91 -0.43
CA GLY A 78 7.37 10.88 0.42
C GLY A 78 7.80 12.16 -0.32
N SER A 79 8.10 12.05 -1.63
CA SER A 79 8.47 13.21 -2.44
C SER A 79 7.29 14.12 -2.77
N LEU A 80 6.08 13.57 -2.83
CA LEU A 80 4.87 14.31 -3.19
C LEU A 80 4.29 15.12 -2.02
N ARG A 81 4.60 14.76 -0.79
CA ARG A 81 4.09 15.40 0.44
C ARG A 81 5.07 16.35 1.09
N GLN A 82 5.91 17.01 0.31
CA GLN A 82 6.85 18.01 0.81
C GLN A 82 6.14 19.34 1.00
N LEU A 83 6.37 20.01 2.13
CA LEU A 83 5.88 21.37 2.37
C LEU A 83 6.51 22.36 1.40
N ASP A 84 7.79 22.19 1.09
CA ASP A 84 8.50 22.95 0.05
C ASP A 84 8.47 22.19 -1.28
N SER A 85 7.68 22.69 -2.25
CA SER A 85 7.58 22.11 -3.58
C SER A 85 8.89 22.13 -4.39
N SER A 86 9.89 22.95 -3.99
CA SER A 86 11.21 22.93 -4.60
C SER A 86 11.96 21.61 -4.37
N ILE A 87 11.64 20.92 -3.28
CA ILE A 87 12.16 19.58 -2.99
C ILE A 87 11.54 18.58 -3.96
N THR A 88 10.23 18.64 -4.16
CA THR A 88 9.50 17.78 -5.12
C THR A 88 10.04 17.96 -6.54
N ARG A 89 10.31 19.20 -6.97
CA ARG A 89 10.91 19.52 -8.28
C ARG A 89 12.19 18.77 -8.57
N ARG A 90 13.01 18.51 -7.55
CA ARG A 90 14.30 17.80 -7.69
C ARG A 90 14.16 16.28 -7.72
N ARG A 91 12.91 15.77 -7.60
CA ARG A 91 12.61 14.34 -7.60
C ARG A 91 12.21 13.91 -9.01
N PRO A 92 12.73 12.78 -9.51
CA PRO A 92 12.39 12.26 -10.83
C PRO A 92 11.02 11.57 -10.80
N LEU A 93 9.96 12.36 -10.62
CA LEU A 93 8.60 11.88 -10.58
C LEU A 93 7.97 11.89 -11.98
N SER A 94 7.09 10.94 -12.23
CA SER A 94 6.26 10.86 -13.43
C SER A 94 4.81 10.62 -13.05
N PHE A 95 3.89 11.06 -13.91
CA PHE A 95 2.46 10.86 -13.79
C PHE A 95 1.95 9.95 -14.91
N CYS A 96 0.98 9.10 -14.60
CA CYS A 96 0.28 8.26 -15.57
C CYS A 96 -1.21 8.21 -15.22
N ALA A 97 -2.07 8.69 -16.11
CA ALA A 97 -3.51 8.61 -15.92
C ALA A 97 -4.02 7.19 -16.23
N TYR A 98 -5.00 6.76 -15.46
CA TYR A 98 -5.69 5.46 -15.60
C TYR A 98 -7.22 5.59 -15.69
N GLY A 99 -7.76 6.79 -15.66
CA GLY A 99 -9.19 6.99 -15.74
C GLY A 99 -9.63 8.45 -15.69
N LEU A 100 -10.88 8.65 -16.04
CA LEU A 100 -11.60 9.89 -15.87
C LEU A 100 -12.46 9.85 -14.60
N GLY A 101 -12.57 10.99 -13.94
CA GLY A 101 -13.62 11.28 -12.98
C GLY A 101 -14.73 12.13 -13.61
N TYR A 102 -14.98 13.30 -13.02
CA TYR A 102 -16.00 14.22 -13.50
C TYR A 102 -15.53 14.97 -14.77
N VAL A 103 -16.44 15.08 -15.76
CA VAL A 103 -16.21 15.83 -17.01
C VAL A 103 -17.44 16.69 -17.30
N GLU A 104 -17.25 17.97 -17.62
CA GLU A 104 -18.31 18.90 -17.96
C GLU A 104 -17.89 19.82 -19.12
N GLY A 105 -18.83 20.11 -20.05
CA GLY A 105 -18.64 21.10 -21.10
C GLY A 105 -17.80 20.60 -22.28
N MET A 106 -17.75 19.30 -22.51
CA MET A 106 -17.20 18.68 -23.70
C MET A 106 -18.31 18.50 -24.76
N SER A 107 -17.99 18.66 -26.04
CA SER A 107 -18.90 18.34 -27.16
C SER A 107 -18.82 16.83 -27.43
N GLY A 108 -19.98 16.17 -27.46
CA GLY A 108 -20.06 14.70 -27.58
C GLY A 108 -19.85 13.96 -26.30
N ALA A 109 -20.25 12.69 -26.25
CA ALA A 109 -20.08 11.81 -25.12
C ALA A 109 -18.95 10.79 -25.39
N LEU A 110 -18.12 10.54 -24.41
CA LEU A 110 -17.21 9.39 -24.43
C LEU A 110 -18.01 8.14 -24.07
N LEU A 111 -17.96 7.12 -24.90
CA LEU A 111 -18.78 5.91 -24.73
C LEU A 111 -18.03 4.77 -24.04
N SER A 112 -16.69 4.85 -24.03
CA SER A 112 -15.85 3.79 -23.48
C SER A 112 -14.63 4.32 -22.73
N HIS A 113 -14.07 3.44 -21.89
CA HIS A 113 -12.81 3.73 -21.19
C HIS A 113 -11.65 3.89 -22.19
N THR A 114 -11.63 3.09 -23.25
CA THR A 114 -10.61 3.19 -24.31
C THR A 114 -10.66 4.55 -25.00
N GLU A 115 -11.85 5.04 -25.37
CA GLU A 115 -12.02 6.39 -25.92
C GLU A 115 -11.59 7.48 -24.95
N ALA A 116 -11.94 7.32 -23.65
CA ALA A 116 -11.55 8.27 -22.63
C ALA A 116 -10.02 8.35 -22.46
N MET A 117 -9.32 7.22 -22.49
CA MET A 117 -7.85 7.20 -22.43
C MET A 117 -7.23 7.83 -23.68
N ALA A 118 -7.75 7.54 -24.87
CA ALA A 118 -7.30 8.15 -26.11
C ALA A 118 -7.48 9.69 -26.08
N GLN A 119 -8.61 10.16 -25.55
CA GLN A 119 -8.89 11.58 -25.43
C GLN A 119 -7.97 12.27 -24.42
N LEU A 120 -7.68 11.65 -23.26
CA LEU A 120 -6.68 12.16 -22.31
C LEU A 120 -5.32 12.36 -22.97
N LYS A 121 -4.87 11.36 -23.75
CA LYS A 121 -3.62 11.44 -24.51
C LYS A 121 -3.60 12.58 -25.50
N GLN A 122 -4.71 12.82 -26.22
CA GLN A 122 -4.85 13.95 -27.16
C GLN A 122 -4.77 15.31 -26.44
N TRP A 123 -5.26 15.40 -25.20
CA TRP A 123 -5.13 16.61 -24.38
C TRP A 123 -3.75 16.77 -23.72
N GLY A 124 -2.80 15.86 -23.99
CA GLY A 124 -1.44 15.90 -23.47
C GLY A 124 -1.27 15.27 -22.10
N ILE A 125 -2.27 14.57 -21.59
CA ILE A 125 -2.17 13.83 -20.31
C ILE A 125 -1.54 12.47 -20.58
N PRO A 126 -0.42 12.11 -19.92
CA PRO A 126 0.24 10.83 -20.16
C PRO A 126 -0.61 9.65 -19.64
N ILE A 127 -0.71 8.63 -20.48
CA ILE A 127 -1.36 7.35 -20.17
C ILE A 127 -0.37 6.20 -20.33
N SER A 128 -0.69 5.03 -19.79
CA SER A 128 0.17 3.84 -19.95
C SER A 128 0.14 3.34 -21.40
N GLU A 129 1.32 3.13 -21.99
CA GLU A 129 1.47 2.49 -23.30
C GLU A 129 1.09 1.00 -23.27
N HIS A 130 1.07 0.40 -22.10
CA HIS A 130 0.64 -0.97 -21.86
C HIS A 130 -0.88 -1.10 -21.68
N SER A 131 -1.64 0.01 -21.71
CA SER A 131 -3.11 -0.05 -21.64
C SER A 131 -3.69 -0.40 -22.99
N ARG A 132 -4.50 -1.46 -23.09
CA ARG A 132 -5.18 -1.88 -24.32
C ARG A 132 -6.50 -2.58 -24.04
N SER A 133 -7.41 -2.54 -24.98
CA SER A 133 -8.63 -3.32 -24.98
C SER A 133 -8.37 -4.72 -25.53
N VAL A 134 -8.94 -5.75 -24.88
CA VAL A 134 -8.83 -7.15 -25.29
C VAL A 134 -10.21 -7.81 -25.22
N PRO A 135 -10.53 -8.79 -26.10
CA PRO A 135 -11.83 -9.44 -26.12
C PRO A 135 -11.93 -10.55 -25.07
N GLY A 136 -12.95 -10.48 -24.22
CA GLY A 136 -13.34 -11.55 -23.32
C GLY A 136 -12.28 -11.94 -22.27
N ILE A 137 -12.59 -13.02 -21.53
CA ILE A 137 -11.72 -13.49 -20.44
C ILE A 137 -10.40 -14.08 -20.99
N ASP A 138 -10.45 -14.79 -22.10
CA ASP A 138 -9.26 -15.37 -22.72
C ASP A 138 -8.27 -14.30 -23.19
N GLY A 139 -8.78 -13.16 -23.67
CA GLY A 139 -7.96 -12.01 -23.99
C GLY A 139 -7.30 -11.39 -22.76
N CYS A 140 -8.02 -11.33 -21.64
CA CYS A 140 -7.47 -10.88 -20.37
C CYS A 140 -6.37 -11.83 -19.84
N GLU A 141 -6.59 -13.14 -19.92
CA GLU A 141 -5.60 -14.14 -19.51
C GLU A 141 -4.30 -14.01 -20.31
N ARG A 142 -4.39 -14.02 -21.64
CA ARG A 142 -3.21 -13.84 -22.51
C ARG A 142 -2.48 -12.53 -22.23
N TYR A 143 -3.23 -11.43 -22.03
CA TYR A 143 -2.61 -10.15 -21.71
C TYR A 143 -1.86 -10.18 -20.37
N TYR A 144 -2.42 -10.86 -19.37
CA TYR A 144 -1.77 -11.04 -18.08
C TYR A 144 -0.46 -11.81 -18.20
N GLU A 145 -0.47 -12.91 -18.97
CA GLU A 145 0.72 -13.75 -19.24
C GLU A 145 1.80 -12.95 -19.97
N ASP A 146 1.44 -12.25 -21.06
CA ASP A 146 2.35 -11.41 -21.83
C ASP A 146 3.03 -10.35 -20.93
N LEU A 147 2.25 -9.63 -20.14
CA LEU A 147 2.78 -8.56 -19.30
C LEU A 147 3.61 -9.10 -18.12
N SER A 148 3.26 -10.29 -17.61
CA SER A 148 4.05 -10.96 -16.58
C SER A 148 5.46 -11.29 -17.04
N GLN A 149 5.64 -11.70 -18.31
CA GLN A 149 6.93 -12.03 -18.89
C GLN A 149 7.84 -10.80 -19.09
N VAL A 150 7.26 -9.65 -19.41
CA VAL A 150 8.01 -8.42 -19.66
C VAL A 150 8.10 -7.48 -18.43
N ARG A 151 7.50 -7.87 -17.31
CA ARG A 151 7.37 -7.06 -16.10
C ARG A 151 8.69 -6.49 -15.61
N GLU A 152 9.75 -7.29 -15.62
CA GLU A 152 11.08 -6.86 -15.14
C GLU A 152 11.74 -5.83 -16.06
N GLY A 153 11.41 -5.86 -17.35
CA GLY A 153 11.90 -4.92 -18.35
C GLY A 153 11.17 -3.58 -18.39
N LEU A 154 10.06 -3.43 -17.64
CA LEU A 154 9.36 -2.17 -17.54
C LEU A 154 10.22 -1.15 -16.79
N GLY A 155 10.15 0.10 -17.20
CA GLY A 155 10.87 1.19 -16.53
C GLY A 155 10.32 1.57 -15.16
N PHE A 156 9.33 0.84 -14.63
CA PHE A 156 8.65 1.05 -13.36
C PHE A 156 8.14 -0.26 -12.79
N ASP A 157 7.86 -0.28 -11.49
CA ASP A 157 7.36 -1.48 -10.81
C ASP A 157 5.84 -1.57 -10.89
N ILE A 158 5.33 -2.78 -11.18
CA ILE A 158 3.90 -3.09 -11.16
C ILE A 158 3.65 -4.34 -10.31
N ASP A 159 2.54 -4.36 -9.58
CA ASP A 159 2.13 -5.46 -8.72
C ASP A 159 0.96 -6.28 -9.30
N GLY A 160 0.41 -5.84 -10.42
CA GLY A 160 -0.71 -6.49 -11.10
C GLY A 160 -1.33 -5.64 -12.19
N ILE A 161 -2.45 -6.11 -12.70
CA ILE A 161 -3.24 -5.49 -13.75
C ILE A 161 -4.64 -5.22 -13.21
N VAL A 162 -5.25 -4.12 -13.64
CA VAL A 162 -6.66 -3.84 -13.41
C VAL A 162 -7.41 -4.01 -14.74
N PHE A 163 -8.28 -5.01 -14.80
CA PHE A 163 -9.21 -5.19 -15.90
C PHE A 163 -10.49 -4.38 -15.62
N LYS A 164 -11.01 -3.75 -16.64
CA LYS A 164 -12.23 -2.96 -16.58
C LYS A 164 -13.14 -3.32 -17.76
N VAL A 165 -14.44 -3.35 -17.52
CA VAL A 165 -15.40 -3.37 -18.63
C VAL A 165 -15.26 -2.06 -19.39
N ASP A 166 -15.15 -2.13 -20.71
CA ASP A 166 -14.77 -0.97 -21.54
C ASP A 166 -15.89 0.05 -21.69
N THR A 167 -17.13 -0.37 -21.99
CA THR A 167 -18.24 0.56 -22.24
C THR A 167 -18.82 1.14 -20.95
N PHE A 168 -19.03 2.46 -20.92
CA PHE A 168 -19.59 3.13 -19.75
C PHE A 168 -21.02 2.73 -19.45
N ALA A 169 -21.82 2.43 -20.49
CA ALA A 169 -23.20 1.93 -20.32
C ALA A 169 -23.23 0.58 -19.55
N GLU A 170 -22.28 -0.32 -19.83
CA GLU A 170 -22.16 -1.58 -19.08
C GLU A 170 -21.60 -1.37 -17.69
N GLN A 171 -20.65 -0.44 -17.51
CA GLN A 171 -20.15 -0.07 -16.19
C GLN A 171 -21.28 0.44 -15.29
N GLU A 172 -22.15 1.30 -15.82
CA GLU A 172 -23.31 1.83 -15.11
C GLU A 172 -24.32 0.73 -14.75
N ARG A 173 -24.60 -0.19 -15.68
CA ARG A 173 -25.48 -1.35 -15.44
C ARG A 173 -24.95 -2.27 -14.35
N LEU A 174 -23.64 -2.52 -14.31
CA LEU A 174 -22.99 -3.35 -13.30
C LEU A 174 -22.93 -2.66 -11.92
N GLY A 175 -22.76 -1.35 -11.91
CA GLY A 175 -22.77 -0.54 -10.70
C GLY A 175 -21.62 -0.80 -9.75
N PHE A 176 -21.89 -0.54 -8.47
CA PHE A 176 -20.90 -0.58 -7.38
C PHE A 176 -21.37 -1.47 -6.23
N VAL A 177 -20.43 -2.01 -5.47
CA VAL A 177 -20.61 -2.48 -4.10
C VAL A 177 -20.07 -1.41 -3.13
N SER A 178 -20.24 -1.61 -1.82
CA SER A 178 -19.94 -0.57 -0.82
C SER A 178 -18.55 0.11 -0.95
N ARG A 179 -17.55 -0.56 -1.50
CA ARG A 179 -16.17 -0.05 -1.59
C ARG A 179 -15.47 -0.28 -2.92
N ALA A 180 -16.14 -0.86 -3.90
CA ALA A 180 -15.51 -1.20 -5.18
C ALA A 180 -16.53 -1.20 -6.33
N PRO A 181 -16.10 -0.89 -7.57
CA PRO A 181 -16.90 -1.10 -8.76
C PRO A 181 -17.03 -2.60 -9.07
N ARG A 182 -18.19 -3.02 -9.58
CA ARG A 182 -18.40 -4.40 -10.07
C ARG A 182 -17.81 -4.63 -11.46
N TRP A 183 -17.51 -3.57 -12.16
CA TRP A 183 -16.99 -3.57 -13.53
C TRP A 183 -15.47 -3.50 -13.61
N ALA A 184 -14.75 -3.54 -12.48
CA ALA A 184 -13.30 -3.56 -12.45
C ALA A 184 -12.78 -4.61 -11.46
N ILE A 185 -11.73 -5.32 -11.86
CA ILE A 185 -11.08 -6.32 -11.04
C ILE A 185 -9.55 -6.21 -11.17
N ALA A 186 -8.86 -6.27 -10.04
CA ALA A 186 -7.41 -6.34 -10.01
C ALA A 186 -6.95 -7.79 -10.00
N ARG A 187 -6.05 -8.16 -10.93
CA ARG A 187 -5.31 -9.42 -10.91
C ARG A 187 -3.86 -9.14 -10.57
N LYS A 188 -3.46 -9.53 -9.38
CA LYS A 188 -2.09 -9.32 -8.88
C LYS A 188 -1.15 -10.36 -9.49
N PHE A 189 0.10 -9.95 -9.75
CA PHE A 189 1.16 -10.91 -10.05
C PHE A 189 1.48 -11.74 -8.79
N PRO A 190 2.08 -12.94 -8.96
CA PRO A 190 2.55 -13.71 -7.83
C PRO A 190 3.41 -12.85 -6.90
N ALA A 191 3.22 -13.05 -5.60
CA ALA A 191 4.05 -12.40 -4.60
C ALA A 191 5.50 -12.81 -4.78
N GLN A 192 6.42 -11.87 -4.58
CA GLN A 192 7.83 -12.22 -4.47
C GLN A 192 8.05 -12.96 -3.16
N GLU A 193 8.84 -14.01 -3.20
CA GLU A 193 9.16 -14.87 -2.07
C GLU A 193 10.67 -14.97 -1.90
N GLU A 194 11.13 -14.89 -0.67
CA GLU A 194 12.53 -15.05 -0.31
C GLU A 194 12.66 -15.92 0.95
N MET A 195 13.81 -16.57 1.08
CA MET A 195 14.10 -17.39 2.25
C MET A 195 14.88 -16.60 3.28
N THR A 196 14.51 -16.77 4.56
CA THR A 196 15.22 -16.20 5.70
C THR A 196 15.07 -17.06 6.93
N VAL A 197 15.72 -16.69 8.04
CA VAL A 197 15.70 -17.44 9.31
C VAL A 197 14.83 -16.73 10.32
N VAL A 198 14.05 -17.50 11.09
CA VAL A 198 13.27 -17.01 12.24
C VAL A 198 14.20 -16.85 13.43
N LEU A 199 14.39 -15.61 13.88
CA LEU A 199 15.21 -15.27 15.04
C LEU A 199 14.43 -15.32 16.35
N GLY A 200 13.09 -15.20 16.29
CA GLY A 200 12.20 -15.24 17.43
C GLY A 200 10.76 -14.98 17.01
N VAL A 201 9.83 -15.10 17.94
CA VAL A 201 8.41 -14.74 17.74
C VAL A 201 7.97 -13.83 18.88
N GLU A 202 7.38 -12.70 18.53
CA GLU A 202 6.79 -11.75 19.47
C GLU A 202 5.26 -11.76 19.33
N PHE A 203 4.56 -11.42 20.40
CA PHE A 203 3.11 -11.36 20.43
C PHE A 203 2.66 -9.93 20.67
N GLN A 204 2.03 -9.33 19.66
CA GLN A 204 1.57 -7.95 19.68
C GLN A 204 0.08 -7.89 20.03
N VAL A 205 -0.30 -6.96 20.92
CA VAL A 205 -1.68 -6.76 21.37
C VAL A 205 -2.25 -5.53 20.67
N GLY A 206 -3.24 -5.74 19.81
CA GLY A 206 -3.91 -4.67 19.10
C GLY A 206 -5.00 -3.96 19.91
N ARG A 207 -5.56 -2.90 19.37
CA ARG A 207 -6.60 -2.06 19.99
C ARG A 207 -7.82 -2.84 20.51
N THR A 208 -8.21 -3.89 19.84
CA THR A 208 -9.37 -4.73 20.20
C THR A 208 -8.99 -5.92 21.09
N GLY A 209 -7.78 -5.91 21.66
CA GLY A 209 -7.24 -7.01 22.45
C GLY A 209 -6.70 -8.19 21.65
N ALA A 210 -6.86 -8.20 20.33
CA ALA A 210 -6.36 -9.28 19.49
C ALA A 210 -4.84 -9.46 19.66
N VAL A 211 -4.40 -10.68 19.95
CA VAL A 211 -2.98 -11.06 20.09
C VAL A 211 -2.50 -11.65 18.78
N THR A 212 -1.59 -10.94 18.13
CA THR A 212 -1.05 -11.32 16.82
C THR A 212 0.41 -11.73 16.95
N PRO A 213 0.76 -12.98 16.59
CA PRO A 213 2.14 -13.42 16.56
C PRO A 213 2.87 -12.83 15.34
N VAL A 214 4.09 -12.34 15.57
CA VAL A 214 4.97 -11.73 14.58
C VAL A 214 6.33 -12.41 14.64
N ALA A 215 6.74 -13.05 13.55
CA ALA A 215 8.08 -13.61 13.43
C ALA A 215 9.11 -12.48 13.27
N ARG A 216 10.14 -12.48 14.10
CA ARG A 216 11.38 -11.72 13.93
C ARG A 216 12.29 -12.50 13.01
N LEU A 217 12.73 -11.88 11.94
CA LEU A 217 13.47 -12.52 10.86
C LEU A 217 14.87 -11.93 10.73
N ASP A 218 15.80 -12.74 10.29
CA ASP A 218 17.03 -12.22 9.71
C ASP A 218 16.66 -11.35 8.51
N PRO A 219 17.12 -10.07 8.45
CA PRO A 219 16.66 -9.13 7.43
C PRO A 219 16.85 -9.64 6.01
N VAL A 220 15.77 -9.73 5.24
CA VAL A 220 15.77 -10.22 3.86
C VAL A 220 15.12 -9.20 2.93
N PHE A 221 15.65 -9.05 1.72
CA PHE A 221 15.08 -8.15 0.72
C PHE A 221 14.05 -8.89 -0.13
N VAL A 222 12.77 -8.51 0.01
CA VAL A 222 11.65 -9.13 -0.72
C VAL A 222 10.61 -8.07 -1.11
N GLY A 223 10.10 -8.13 -2.32
CA GLY A 223 9.07 -7.20 -2.79
C GLY A 223 9.49 -5.74 -2.73
N GLY A 224 10.79 -5.43 -3.01
CA GLY A 224 11.31 -4.07 -3.04
C GLY A 224 11.57 -3.44 -1.66
N VAL A 225 11.54 -4.20 -0.56
CA VAL A 225 11.83 -3.71 0.79
C VAL A 225 12.64 -4.74 1.58
N THR A 226 13.38 -4.27 2.59
CA THR A 226 13.99 -5.16 3.58
C THR A 226 12.96 -5.51 4.64
N VAL A 227 12.67 -6.78 4.81
CA VAL A 227 11.73 -7.35 5.76
C VAL A 227 12.50 -7.98 6.91
N SER A 228 12.23 -7.52 8.13
CA SER A 228 12.75 -8.08 9.39
C SER A 228 11.63 -8.62 10.29
N ASN A 229 10.37 -8.41 9.90
CA ASN A 229 9.20 -8.88 10.63
C ASN A 229 8.14 -9.39 9.64
N ALA A 230 7.51 -10.53 9.95
CA ALA A 230 6.41 -11.07 9.18
C ALA A 230 5.30 -11.57 10.10
N THR A 231 4.04 -11.35 9.70
CA THR A 231 2.92 -11.85 10.50
C THR A 231 2.81 -13.37 10.40
N LEU A 232 2.47 -13.98 11.54
CA LEU A 232 2.03 -15.38 11.65
C LEU A 232 0.50 -15.45 11.85
N HIS A 233 -0.20 -14.34 11.67
CA HIS A 233 -1.65 -14.17 11.74
C HIS A 233 -2.27 -14.53 13.09
N ASN A 234 -2.21 -15.79 13.53
CA ASN A 234 -2.83 -16.30 14.76
C ASN A 234 -2.18 -17.62 15.22
N ALA A 235 -2.67 -18.17 16.33
CA ALA A 235 -2.19 -19.42 16.90
C ALA A 235 -2.39 -20.64 15.97
N ASP A 236 -3.52 -20.66 15.23
CA ASP A 236 -3.84 -21.76 14.32
C ASP A 236 -2.86 -21.81 13.14
N GLU A 237 -2.39 -20.65 12.70
CA GLU A 237 -1.39 -20.56 11.63
C GLU A 237 0.01 -20.99 12.11
N ILE A 238 0.39 -20.67 13.36
CA ILE A 238 1.61 -21.20 13.97
C ILE A 238 1.57 -22.75 13.98
N ALA A 239 0.44 -23.30 14.42
CA ALA A 239 0.25 -24.76 14.47
C ALA A 239 0.25 -25.39 13.07
N ARG A 240 -0.44 -24.75 12.10
CA ARG A 240 -0.49 -25.22 10.70
C ARG A 240 0.89 -25.24 10.03
N LEU A 241 1.69 -24.19 10.27
CA LEU A 241 3.05 -24.08 9.72
C LEU A 241 4.03 -24.99 10.46
N GLY A 242 3.75 -25.34 11.72
CA GLY A 242 4.67 -26.05 12.59
C GLY A 242 6.01 -25.31 12.73
N ILE A 243 5.95 -23.97 12.75
CA ILE A 243 7.12 -23.09 12.76
C ILE A 243 7.84 -23.13 14.09
N LYS A 244 9.17 -23.09 14.04
CA LYS A 244 10.06 -23.03 15.19
C LYS A 244 11.03 -21.85 15.08
N VAL A 245 11.50 -21.34 16.20
CA VAL A 245 12.61 -20.39 16.22
C VAL A 245 13.87 -21.11 15.72
N GLY A 246 14.59 -20.50 14.79
CA GLY A 246 15.71 -21.11 14.09
C GLY A 246 15.34 -21.78 12.76
N ASP A 247 14.06 -21.87 12.40
CA ASP A 247 13.65 -22.38 11.09
C ASP A 247 14.03 -21.45 9.94
N THR A 248 14.39 -22.07 8.81
CA THR A 248 14.38 -21.39 7.52
C THR A 248 12.93 -21.32 7.03
N VAL A 249 12.46 -20.11 6.73
CA VAL A 249 11.09 -19.85 6.27
C VAL A 249 11.07 -19.14 4.92
N ILE A 250 9.99 -19.34 4.20
CA ILE A 250 9.66 -18.58 2.98
C ILE A 250 8.79 -17.40 3.41
N VAL A 251 9.29 -16.19 3.18
CA VAL A 251 8.57 -14.94 3.40
C VAL A 251 8.08 -14.41 2.08
N ARG A 252 6.82 -14.04 2.03
CA ARG A 252 6.22 -13.42 0.83
C ARG A 252 5.67 -12.04 1.14
N ARG A 253 5.76 -11.18 0.13
CA ARG A 253 5.14 -9.86 0.12
C ARG A 253 4.42 -9.65 -1.21
N ALA A 254 3.11 -9.50 -1.18
CA ALA A 254 2.29 -9.20 -2.35
C ALA A 254 1.93 -7.71 -2.34
N GLY A 255 2.51 -6.93 -3.25
CA GLY A 255 2.26 -5.50 -3.35
C GLY A 255 2.61 -4.76 -2.05
N ASP A 256 1.69 -3.92 -1.55
CA ASP A 256 1.81 -3.20 -0.26
C ASP A 256 1.23 -3.98 0.93
N VAL A 257 1.08 -5.29 0.80
CA VAL A 257 0.54 -6.14 1.88
C VAL A 257 1.61 -6.38 2.94
N ILE A 258 1.16 -6.55 4.18
CA ILE A 258 2.01 -6.90 5.32
C ILE A 258 2.78 -8.18 5.00
N PRO A 259 4.12 -8.21 5.17
CA PRO A 259 4.91 -9.43 4.98
C PRO A 259 4.38 -10.58 5.85
N GLN A 260 4.30 -11.78 5.28
CA GLN A 260 3.82 -12.95 5.98
C GLN A 260 4.74 -14.15 5.73
N VAL A 261 4.79 -15.06 6.70
CA VAL A 261 5.45 -16.36 6.51
C VAL A 261 4.52 -17.24 5.68
N ALA A 262 4.98 -17.65 4.50
CA ALA A 262 4.21 -18.49 3.57
C ALA A 262 4.40 -19.98 3.87
N GLY A 263 5.58 -20.37 4.37
CA GLY A 263 5.90 -21.77 4.66
C GLY A 263 7.23 -21.93 5.40
N VAL A 264 7.45 -23.12 5.90
CA VAL A 264 8.69 -23.56 6.58
C VAL A 264 9.43 -24.52 5.67
N VAL A 265 10.76 -24.34 5.52
CA VAL A 265 11.63 -25.25 4.78
C VAL A 265 12.13 -26.33 5.74
N VAL A 266 11.29 -27.35 5.96
CA VAL A 266 11.50 -28.37 6.99
C VAL A 266 12.84 -29.10 6.80
N ASP A 267 13.26 -29.34 5.54
CA ASP A 267 14.53 -30.00 5.22
C ASP A 267 15.78 -29.24 5.68
N ARG A 268 15.62 -27.95 6.01
CA ARG A 268 16.68 -27.08 6.55
C ARG A 268 16.57 -26.85 8.05
N ARG A 269 15.61 -27.50 8.73
CA ARG A 269 15.43 -27.36 10.18
C ARG A 269 16.63 -27.92 10.93
N LEU A 270 17.16 -27.10 11.80
CA LEU A 270 18.27 -27.49 12.67
C LEU A 270 17.75 -28.26 13.91
N PRO A 271 18.54 -29.19 14.48
CA PRO A 271 18.13 -29.98 15.68
C PRO A 271 17.81 -29.08 16.89
N GLN A 272 18.41 -27.91 17.00
CA GLN A 272 18.21 -26.95 18.09
C GLN A 272 17.04 -26.00 17.87
N ALA A 273 16.20 -26.17 16.84
CA ALA A 273 15.03 -25.33 16.60
C ALA A 273 14.01 -25.46 17.74
N GLU A 274 13.59 -24.32 18.31
CA GLU A 274 12.74 -24.25 19.49
C GLU A 274 11.28 -24.07 19.12
N ASP A 275 10.38 -24.76 19.82
CA ASP A 275 8.93 -24.65 19.59
C ASP A 275 8.41 -23.25 19.95
N VAL A 276 7.49 -22.74 19.13
CA VAL A 276 6.80 -21.48 19.40
C VAL A 276 5.52 -21.77 20.19
N ALA A 277 5.51 -21.48 21.48
CA ALA A 277 4.32 -21.58 22.32
C ALA A 277 3.53 -20.26 22.25
N PHE A 278 2.22 -20.35 21.96
CA PHE A 278 1.32 -19.20 22.08
C PHE A 278 1.07 -18.95 23.59
N PRO A 279 1.11 -17.68 24.06
CA PRO A 279 0.95 -17.39 25.48
C PRO A 279 -0.49 -17.64 25.96
N ASP A 280 -0.63 -18.11 27.21
CA ASP A 280 -1.91 -18.25 27.89
C ASP A 280 -2.41 -16.93 28.50
N SER A 281 -1.49 -15.98 28.70
CA SER A 281 -1.77 -14.66 29.24
C SER A 281 -1.29 -13.54 28.31
N CYS A 282 -1.88 -12.37 28.48
CA CYS A 282 -1.55 -11.19 27.70
C CYS A 282 -0.11 -10.72 27.97
N PRO A 283 0.75 -10.58 26.94
CA PRO A 283 2.13 -10.16 27.13
C PRO A 283 2.29 -8.72 27.65
N ALA A 284 1.20 -7.93 27.68
CA ALA A 284 1.23 -6.54 28.09
C ALA A 284 0.64 -6.29 29.49
N CYS A 285 -0.24 -7.17 30.00
CA CYS A 285 -0.93 -6.95 31.29
C CYS A 285 -1.21 -8.24 32.08
N ASP A 286 -0.69 -9.37 31.66
CA ASP A 286 -0.82 -10.69 32.29
C ASP A 286 -2.25 -11.23 32.46
N SER A 287 -3.29 -10.54 31.96
CA SER A 287 -4.65 -11.02 31.95
C SER A 287 -4.79 -12.29 31.10
N VAL A 288 -5.59 -13.24 31.54
CA VAL A 288 -5.85 -14.48 30.77
C VAL A 288 -6.40 -14.15 29.40
N LEU A 289 -5.87 -14.80 28.37
CA LEU A 289 -6.37 -14.66 27.01
C LEU A 289 -7.62 -15.50 26.80
N VAL A 290 -8.60 -14.94 26.09
CA VAL A 290 -9.87 -15.60 25.79
C VAL A 290 -9.99 -15.79 24.29
N ARG A 291 -10.57 -16.93 23.89
CA ARG A 291 -10.90 -17.21 22.49
C ARG A 291 -12.38 -17.60 22.40
N GLU A 292 -13.14 -16.84 21.65
CA GLU A 292 -14.55 -17.15 21.39
C GLU A 292 -14.70 -18.42 20.56
N PRO A 293 -15.71 -19.24 20.83
CA PRO A 293 -15.98 -20.43 20.04
C PRO A 293 -16.16 -20.12 18.55
N GLY A 294 -15.31 -20.75 17.71
CA GLY A 294 -15.33 -20.56 16.25
C GLY A 294 -14.47 -19.42 15.75
N GLU A 295 -13.87 -18.59 16.62
CA GLU A 295 -12.88 -17.58 16.21
C GLU A 295 -11.45 -18.14 16.23
N ALA A 296 -10.60 -17.63 15.31
CA ALA A 296 -9.17 -17.98 15.25
C ALA A 296 -8.30 -17.08 16.13
N VAL A 297 -8.85 -16.01 16.69
CA VAL A 297 -8.10 -14.93 17.34
C VAL A 297 -8.24 -15.03 18.86
N TRP A 298 -7.11 -15.11 19.56
CA TRP A 298 -7.03 -14.94 21.00
C TRP A 298 -7.03 -13.46 21.37
N ARG A 299 -7.75 -13.10 22.43
CA ARG A 299 -7.94 -11.71 22.86
C ARG A 299 -7.65 -11.52 24.35
N CYS A 300 -7.11 -10.35 24.65
CA CYS A 300 -7.06 -9.81 25.99
C CYS A 300 -8.32 -8.99 26.26
N ASP A 301 -9.12 -9.38 27.25
CA ASP A 301 -10.40 -8.71 27.59
C ASP A 301 -10.25 -7.56 28.60
N ALA A 302 -9.02 -7.23 29.00
CA ALA A 302 -8.77 -6.17 29.98
C ALA A 302 -9.10 -4.76 29.49
N GLY A 303 -9.41 -4.58 28.19
CA GLY A 303 -9.83 -3.29 27.63
C GLY A 303 -8.82 -2.17 27.92
N SER A 304 -9.31 -1.03 28.40
CA SER A 304 -8.47 0.13 28.72
C SER A 304 -7.50 -0.09 29.92
N ALA A 305 -7.69 -1.14 30.71
CA ALA A 305 -6.75 -1.53 31.76
C ALA A 305 -5.45 -2.12 31.17
N CYS A 306 -5.53 -2.68 29.95
CA CYS A 306 -4.34 -3.16 29.24
C CYS A 306 -3.55 -2.00 28.64
N PRO A 307 -2.26 -1.81 29.01
CA PRO A 307 -1.45 -0.70 28.48
C PRO A 307 -1.34 -0.69 26.95
N ALA A 308 -1.20 -1.88 26.35
CA ALA A 308 -1.10 -1.99 24.89
C ALA A 308 -2.39 -1.60 24.18
N GLN A 309 -3.56 -2.05 24.69
CA GLN A 309 -4.85 -1.66 24.12
C GLN A 309 -5.12 -0.16 24.26
N ARG A 310 -4.74 0.41 25.39
CA ARG A 310 -4.84 1.85 25.67
C ARG A 310 -4.01 2.67 24.68
N ARG A 311 -2.73 2.32 24.48
CA ARG A 311 -1.87 2.98 23.49
C ARG A 311 -2.45 2.89 22.09
N ALA A 312 -2.81 1.69 21.65
CA ALA A 312 -3.38 1.47 20.33
C ALA A 312 -4.73 2.20 20.13
N ALA A 313 -5.51 2.42 21.21
CA ALA A 313 -6.74 3.22 21.14
C ALA A 313 -6.43 4.70 20.93
N ILE A 314 -5.43 5.25 21.61
CA ILE A 314 -4.97 6.64 21.45
C ILE A 314 -4.37 6.83 20.04
N GLU A 315 -3.52 5.92 19.58
CA GLU A 315 -2.97 5.92 18.22
C GLU A 315 -4.08 5.94 17.16
N HIS A 316 -5.09 5.10 17.34
CA HIS A 316 -6.23 5.11 16.45
C HIS A 316 -6.98 6.45 16.49
N PHE A 317 -7.20 7.02 17.69
CA PHE A 317 -7.89 8.28 17.84
C PHE A 317 -7.20 9.44 17.10
N VAL A 318 -5.87 9.55 17.21
CA VAL A 318 -5.10 10.59 16.51
C VAL A 318 -4.90 10.29 15.03
N SER A 319 -5.15 9.05 14.61
CA SER A 319 -4.87 8.61 13.24
C SER A 319 -5.73 9.32 12.20
N ARG A 320 -5.26 9.31 10.94
CA ARG A 320 -5.96 9.85 9.77
C ARG A 320 -7.40 9.32 9.58
N ARG A 321 -7.71 8.16 10.15
CA ARG A 321 -9.05 7.55 10.06
C ARG A 321 -10.01 8.00 11.15
N ALA A 322 -9.54 8.79 12.10
CA ALA A 322 -10.32 9.33 13.20
C ALA A 322 -10.17 10.85 13.27
N MET A 323 -9.35 11.40 14.16
CA MET A 323 -9.24 12.85 14.37
C MET A 323 -8.16 13.53 13.50
N ASP A 324 -7.32 12.75 12.81
CA ASP A 324 -6.27 13.23 11.90
C ASP A 324 -5.36 14.31 12.54
N ILE A 325 -4.84 14.02 13.73
CA ILE A 325 -3.97 14.95 14.46
C ILE A 325 -2.55 14.86 13.87
N ASP A 326 -2.20 15.85 13.06
CA ASP A 326 -0.90 15.89 12.40
C ASP A 326 0.25 16.00 13.41
N GLY A 327 1.34 15.29 13.12
CA GLY A 327 2.53 15.25 13.97
C GLY A 327 2.41 14.35 15.22
N CYS A 328 1.23 13.86 15.58
CA CYS A 328 1.01 12.98 16.72
C CYS A 328 1.11 11.51 16.31
N GLY A 329 2.33 11.01 16.03
CA GLY A 329 2.58 9.62 15.68
C GLY A 329 2.91 8.73 16.88
N GLU A 330 3.05 7.41 16.62
CA GLU A 330 3.34 6.34 17.61
C GLU A 330 4.39 6.75 18.64
N LYS A 331 5.54 7.26 18.22
CA LYS A 331 6.64 7.66 19.14
C LYS A 331 6.27 8.76 20.12
N ILE A 332 5.44 9.72 19.71
CA ILE A 332 4.98 10.80 20.59
C ILE A 332 3.95 10.25 21.56
N ILE A 333 3.06 9.40 21.10
CA ILE A 333 2.06 8.75 21.95
C ILE A 333 2.74 7.88 23.00
N ASP A 334 3.74 7.09 22.63
CA ASP A 334 4.54 6.30 23.55
C ASP A 334 5.15 7.17 24.64
N GLN A 335 5.80 8.28 24.26
CA GLN A 335 6.37 9.22 25.23
C GLN A 335 5.33 9.83 26.17
N LEU A 336 4.18 10.24 25.64
CA LEU A 336 3.11 10.85 26.44
C LEU A 336 2.48 9.86 27.42
N VAL A 337 2.30 8.60 26.99
CA VAL A 337 1.77 7.53 27.83
C VAL A 337 2.81 7.09 28.87
N ASP A 338 4.08 6.95 28.49
CA ASP A 338 5.16 6.56 29.42
C ASP A 338 5.44 7.61 30.50
N LEU A 339 5.23 8.88 30.17
CA LEU A 339 5.32 10.00 31.12
C LEU A 339 4.04 10.20 31.91
N ASP A 340 3.03 9.35 31.75
CA ASP A 340 1.70 9.43 32.39
C ASP A 340 0.96 10.79 32.14
N LEU A 341 1.27 11.45 31.00
CA LEU A 341 0.66 12.71 30.59
C LEU A 341 -0.70 12.51 29.95
N ILE A 342 -0.92 11.36 29.28
CA ILE A 342 -2.19 10.95 28.73
C ILE A 342 -2.48 9.49 29.09
N LYS A 343 -3.73 9.18 29.41
CA LYS A 343 -4.22 7.83 29.78
C LYS A 343 -5.30 7.34 28.83
N THR A 344 -6.03 8.25 28.23
CA THR A 344 -7.16 7.95 27.33
C THR A 344 -7.16 8.89 26.14
N ALA A 345 -8.01 8.61 25.16
CA ALA A 345 -8.22 9.51 24.02
C ALA A 345 -8.96 10.81 24.39
N SER A 346 -9.42 10.95 25.63
CA SER A 346 -10.15 12.13 26.13
C SER A 346 -9.22 13.13 26.85
N ASP A 347 -7.99 12.75 27.15
CA ASP A 347 -6.99 13.61 27.78
C ASP A 347 -6.29 14.48 26.73
#